data_94e93d3d26410f80dc5c4386cb017e2c
#
_entry.id   94e93d3d26410f80dc5c4386cb017e2c
#
_cell.length_a   1.000
_cell.length_b   1.000
_cell.length_c   1.000
_cell.angle_alpha   90.00
_cell.angle_beta   90.00
_cell.angle_gamma   90.00
#
_symmetry.space_group_name_H-M   'P 1'
#
loop_
_entity.id
_entity.type
_entity.pdbx_description
1 polymer ?
#
loop_
_entity_poly.entity_id
_entity_poly.type
_entity_poly.pdbx_seq_one_letter_code
_entity_poly.pdbx_strand_id
1 'polypeptide(L)'
;LGVAEKVNDHITVSVGPVLVPQTHPLATVINENNAVFVTGVAVGETMFYGPGAGELPTANSVLSDIISVTKNIVMGITGNSFNDYSHEIKLATPDEVKNPYYISLIVPDKTGEMLKLTELFTNVEASFKLITQTEANEGFAKISIVTHAMTEAQLLKIEEGLKQEKDVELLAAYKVLEKG
;
A
#
# COMPACT_ATOMS: atom_id res chain seq x y z
N LEU A 1 3.47 4.14 -2.08
CA LEU A 1 4.44 3.19 -1.55
C LEU A 1 4.60 2.00 -2.48
N GLY A 2 5.81 1.40 -2.51
CA GLY A 2 6.03 0.02 -2.91
C GLY A 2 5.98 -0.84 -1.66
N VAL A 3 5.17 -1.89 -1.65
CA VAL A 3 5.00 -2.79 -0.51
C VAL A 3 5.24 -4.22 -0.97
N ALA A 4 6.10 -4.94 -0.27
CA ALA A 4 6.30 -6.37 -0.43
C ALA A 4 6.09 -7.05 0.92
N GLU A 5 5.27 -8.07 0.95
CA GLU A 5 4.87 -8.75 2.18
C GLU A 5 4.89 -10.27 1.98
N LYS A 6 5.33 -11.00 3.00
CA LYS A 6 5.18 -12.46 3.03
C LYS A 6 3.87 -12.81 3.73
N VAL A 7 2.98 -13.45 2.99
CA VAL A 7 1.69 -13.96 3.49
C VAL A 7 1.72 -15.48 3.39
N ASN A 8 1.87 -16.16 4.53
CA ASN A 8 2.13 -17.60 4.57
C ASN A 8 3.39 -17.96 3.76
N ASP A 9 3.23 -18.80 2.71
CA ASP A 9 4.31 -19.19 1.80
C ASP A 9 4.30 -18.41 0.47
N HIS A 10 3.43 -17.42 0.34
CA HIS A 10 3.33 -16.54 -0.82
C HIS A 10 3.91 -15.16 -0.52
N ILE A 11 4.24 -14.42 -1.59
CA ILE A 11 4.65 -13.02 -1.51
C ILE A 11 3.63 -12.17 -2.26
N THR A 12 3.20 -11.08 -1.63
CA THR A 12 2.44 -10.01 -2.29
C THR A 12 3.38 -8.84 -2.58
N VAL A 13 3.21 -8.25 -3.75
CA VAL A 13 3.95 -7.06 -4.18
C VAL A 13 2.97 -6.07 -4.79
N SER A 14 3.01 -4.85 -4.32
CA SER A 14 2.15 -3.79 -4.86
C SER A 14 2.88 -2.45 -4.90
N VAL A 15 2.51 -1.61 -5.87
CA VAL A 15 2.96 -0.20 -5.95
C VAL A 15 1.74 0.66 -6.21
N GLY A 16 1.55 1.65 -5.36
CA GLY A 16 0.40 2.54 -5.50
C GLY A 16 0.28 3.56 -4.36
N PRO A 17 -0.74 4.41 -4.41
CA PRO A 17 -1.07 5.30 -3.31
C PRO A 17 -1.54 4.49 -2.09
N VAL A 18 -1.01 4.84 -0.92
CA VAL A 18 -1.34 4.19 0.35
C VAL A 18 -1.55 5.27 1.41
N LEU A 19 -2.61 5.17 2.19
CA LEU A 19 -2.79 6.02 3.36
C LEU A 19 -1.93 5.49 4.50
N VAL A 20 -1.02 6.33 4.96
CA VAL A 20 -0.08 6.01 6.03
C VAL A 20 -0.52 6.73 7.30
N PRO A 21 -0.69 6.03 8.44
CA PRO A 21 -0.97 6.69 9.71
C PRO A 21 0.10 7.73 10.05
N GLN A 22 -0.28 8.89 10.57
CA GLN A 22 0.66 9.96 10.93
C GLN A 22 1.70 9.52 11.98
N THR A 23 1.39 8.49 12.75
CA THR A 23 2.28 7.91 13.77
C THR A 23 3.28 6.90 13.20
N HIS A 24 3.17 6.53 11.93
CA HIS A 24 4.06 5.58 11.28
C HIS A 24 5.35 6.28 10.83
N PRO A 25 6.55 5.68 10.99
CA PRO A 25 7.82 6.30 10.61
C PRO A 25 7.86 6.79 9.16
N LEU A 26 7.28 6.06 8.21
CA LEU A 26 7.21 6.47 6.81
C LEU A 26 6.44 7.77 6.57
N ALA A 27 5.55 8.19 7.48
CA ALA A 27 4.83 9.46 7.35
C ALA A 27 5.74 10.69 7.49
N THR A 28 6.95 10.52 8.02
CA THR A 28 7.94 11.59 8.17
C THR A 28 8.84 11.78 6.95
N VAL A 29 8.72 10.90 5.95
CA VAL A 29 9.53 10.95 4.71
C VAL A 29 8.93 11.99 3.77
N ILE A 30 9.65 13.08 3.57
CA ILE A 30 9.20 14.24 2.77
C ILE A 30 10.29 14.68 1.79
N ASN A 31 9.91 15.46 0.80
CA ASN A 31 10.76 16.06 -0.23
C ASN A 31 11.59 15.02 -1.01
N GLU A 32 12.88 15.26 -1.17
CA GLU A 32 13.84 14.40 -1.90
C GLU A 32 14.27 13.16 -1.11
N ASN A 33 13.81 13.01 0.13
CA ASN A 33 14.17 11.88 0.94
C ASN A 33 13.39 10.62 0.57
N ASN A 34 14.07 9.50 0.65
CA ASN A 34 13.51 8.17 0.48
C ASN A 34 13.69 7.35 1.76
N ALA A 35 12.86 6.34 1.92
CA ALA A 35 13.03 5.37 2.98
C ALA A 35 12.71 3.97 2.52
N VAL A 36 13.39 3.00 3.12
CA VAL A 36 13.03 1.59 3.09
C VAL A 36 12.71 1.18 4.52
N PHE A 37 11.49 0.75 4.75
CA PHE A 37 11.01 0.29 6.05
C PHE A 37 10.87 -1.23 5.99
N VAL A 38 11.49 -1.93 6.91
CA VAL A 38 11.51 -3.40 6.96
C VAL A 38 11.02 -3.85 8.33
N THR A 39 10.02 -4.73 8.33
CA THR A 39 9.58 -5.44 9.53
C THR A 39 10.03 -6.90 9.44
N GLY A 40 10.87 -7.31 10.35
CA GLY A 40 11.39 -8.67 10.42
C GLY A 40 11.10 -9.33 11.76
N VAL A 41 10.87 -10.66 11.74
CA VAL A 41 10.56 -11.43 12.95
C VAL A 41 11.65 -11.31 14.03
N ALA A 42 12.91 -11.29 13.60
CA ALA A 42 14.05 -11.24 14.53
C ALA A 42 14.52 -9.82 14.83
N VAL A 43 14.46 -8.92 13.85
CA VAL A 43 15.01 -7.55 13.96
C VAL A 43 13.95 -6.54 14.38
N GLY A 44 12.65 -6.88 14.26
CA GLY A 44 11.56 -5.94 14.46
C GLY A 44 11.49 -4.90 13.31
N GLU A 45 11.14 -3.68 13.66
CA GLU A 45 11.04 -2.57 12.72
C GLU A 45 12.40 -1.89 12.52
N THR A 46 12.80 -1.74 11.26
CA THR A 46 14.04 -1.06 10.87
C THR A 46 13.74 -0.13 9.70
N MET A 47 14.28 1.08 9.74
CA MET A 47 14.11 2.07 8.68
C MET A 47 15.47 2.57 8.20
N PHE A 48 15.68 2.51 6.88
CA PHE A 48 16.78 3.16 6.20
C PHE A 48 16.23 4.44 5.55
N TYR A 49 16.79 5.57 5.88
CA TYR A 49 16.28 6.88 5.48
C TYR A 49 17.43 7.76 5.00
N GLY A 50 17.21 8.49 3.92
CA GLY A 50 18.18 9.46 3.41
C GLY A 50 17.79 10.06 2.06
N PRO A 51 18.62 10.99 1.53
CA PRO A 51 18.40 11.57 0.22
C PRO A 51 18.57 10.50 -0.87
N GLY A 52 17.52 10.30 -1.68
CA GLY A 52 17.53 9.36 -2.80
C GLY A 52 18.00 9.98 -4.11
N ALA A 53 17.98 11.33 -4.19
CA ALA A 53 18.40 12.10 -5.36
C ALA A 53 19.33 13.24 -4.92
N GLY A 54 20.03 13.82 -5.91
CA GLY A 54 20.96 14.92 -5.71
C GLY A 54 22.35 14.61 -6.23
N GLU A 55 23.10 15.64 -6.60
CA GLU A 55 24.41 15.52 -7.21
C GLU A 55 25.39 14.80 -6.28
N LEU A 56 25.55 15.29 -5.06
CA LEU A 56 26.50 14.74 -4.09
C LEU A 56 26.11 13.34 -3.58
N PRO A 57 24.87 13.04 -3.20
CA PRO A 57 24.48 11.70 -2.80
C PRO A 57 24.71 10.66 -3.91
N THR A 58 24.38 11.01 -5.15
CA THR A 58 24.60 10.11 -6.30
C THR A 58 26.08 9.89 -6.56
N ALA A 59 26.89 10.96 -6.58
CA ALA A 59 28.33 10.86 -6.77
C ALA A 59 28.99 10.01 -5.67
N ASN A 60 28.57 10.18 -4.41
CA ASN A 60 29.08 9.39 -3.29
C ASN A 60 28.75 7.88 -3.45
N SER A 61 27.54 7.56 -3.88
CA SER A 61 27.12 6.16 -4.11
C SER A 61 27.95 5.52 -5.21
N VAL A 62 28.11 6.20 -6.36
CA VAL A 62 28.96 5.72 -7.46
C VAL A 62 30.41 5.51 -7.01
N LEU A 63 30.98 6.46 -6.26
CA LEU A 63 32.35 6.35 -5.76
C LEU A 63 32.49 5.16 -4.79
N SER A 64 31.51 4.95 -3.92
CA SER A 64 31.50 3.82 -2.98
C SER A 64 31.48 2.46 -3.72
N ASP A 65 30.71 2.37 -4.79
CA ASP A 65 30.67 1.15 -5.61
C ASP A 65 32.00 0.92 -6.36
N ILE A 66 32.59 1.98 -6.92
CA ILE A 66 33.94 1.89 -7.56
C ILE A 66 34.98 1.39 -6.57
N ILE A 67 34.98 1.96 -5.35
CA ILE A 67 35.93 1.54 -4.30
C ILE A 67 35.71 0.07 -3.93
N SER A 68 34.46 -0.37 -3.79
CA SER A 68 34.13 -1.75 -3.44
C SER A 68 34.55 -2.74 -4.53
N VAL A 69 34.27 -2.42 -5.79
CA VAL A 69 34.70 -3.23 -6.93
C VAL A 69 36.23 -3.28 -7.03
N THR A 70 36.89 -2.13 -6.86
CA THR A 70 38.39 -2.07 -6.89
C THR A 70 39.01 -2.94 -5.79
N LYS A 71 38.47 -2.88 -4.57
CA LYS A 71 38.91 -3.76 -3.47
C LYS A 71 38.79 -5.24 -3.84
N ASN A 72 37.64 -5.63 -4.40
CA ASN A 72 37.39 -7.01 -4.81
C ASN A 72 38.40 -7.47 -5.88
N ILE A 73 38.67 -6.64 -6.88
CA ILE A 73 39.66 -6.92 -7.91
C ILE A 73 41.09 -7.13 -7.31
N VAL A 74 41.49 -6.21 -6.43
CA VAL A 74 42.82 -6.30 -5.77
C VAL A 74 42.95 -7.54 -4.91
N MET A 75 41.90 -7.96 -4.24
CA MET A 75 41.84 -9.14 -3.39
C MET A 75 41.61 -10.45 -4.17
N GLY A 76 41.43 -10.40 -5.48
CA GLY A 76 41.12 -11.57 -6.30
C GLY A 76 39.71 -12.17 -6.02
N ILE A 77 38.78 -11.38 -5.49
CA ILE A 77 37.45 -11.81 -5.21
C ILE A 77 36.55 -11.50 -6.44
N THR A 78 36.05 -12.54 -7.09
CA THR A 78 35.18 -12.40 -8.26
C THR A 78 33.71 -12.38 -7.88
N GLY A 79 33.28 -11.31 -7.21
CA GLY A 79 31.94 -11.10 -6.77
C GLY A 79 31.58 -11.79 -5.44
N ASN A 80 30.45 -11.40 -4.89
CA ASN A 80 29.84 -12.10 -3.75
C ASN A 80 28.99 -13.25 -4.30
N SER A 81 29.14 -14.45 -3.72
CA SER A 81 28.18 -15.51 -3.99
C SER A 81 26.83 -15.08 -3.46
N PHE A 82 25.87 -14.87 -4.34
CA PHE A 82 24.49 -14.71 -3.91
C PHE A 82 24.02 -16.02 -3.28
N ASN A 83 23.30 -15.93 -2.19
CA ASN A 83 22.59 -17.09 -1.66
C ASN A 83 21.66 -17.59 -2.76
N ASP A 84 21.82 -18.85 -3.16
CA ASP A 84 20.82 -19.50 -3.99
C ASP A 84 19.51 -19.53 -3.21
N TYR A 85 18.50 -18.82 -3.73
CA TYR A 85 17.15 -18.96 -3.20
C TYR A 85 16.64 -20.32 -3.63
N SER A 86 16.72 -21.30 -2.72
CA SER A 86 16.33 -22.70 -2.96
C SER A 86 14.83 -22.91 -3.02
N HIS A 87 14.02 -21.85 -2.88
CA HIS A 87 12.57 -21.92 -2.84
C HIS A 87 11.95 -21.13 -3.97
N GLU A 88 11.04 -21.76 -4.70
CA GLU A 88 10.17 -21.05 -5.61
C GLU A 88 9.31 -20.07 -4.80
N ILE A 89 9.44 -18.79 -5.14
CA ILE A 89 8.58 -17.74 -4.58
C ILE A 89 7.27 -17.75 -5.38
N LYS A 90 6.18 -18.00 -4.69
CA LYS A 90 4.84 -17.91 -5.27
C LYS A 90 4.24 -16.55 -4.96
N LEU A 91 3.61 -15.94 -5.95
CA LEU A 91 2.84 -14.72 -5.73
C LEU A 91 1.48 -15.06 -5.13
N ALA A 92 1.06 -14.25 -4.18
CA ALA A 92 -0.28 -14.32 -3.61
C ALA A 92 -1.33 -13.87 -4.65
N THR A 93 -2.48 -14.53 -4.62
CA THR A 93 -3.63 -14.15 -5.43
C THR A 93 -4.42 -13.00 -4.76
N PRO A 94 -5.28 -12.27 -5.49
CA PRO A 94 -6.13 -11.22 -4.93
C PRO A 94 -7.04 -11.68 -3.78
N ASP A 95 -7.37 -12.97 -3.71
CA ASP A 95 -8.17 -13.56 -2.64
C ASP A 95 -7.36 -13.82 -1.35
N GLU A 96 -6.05 -13.86 -1.44
CA GLU A 96 -5.16 -14.10 -0.31
C GLU A 96 -4.67 -12.82 0.33
N VAL A 97 -4.66 -11.71 -0.42
CA VAL A 97 -4.17 -10.40 0.03
C VAL A 97 -5.27 -9.66 0.77
N LYS A 98 -5.12 -9.49 2.08
CA LYS A 98 -6.09 -8.77 2.93
C LYS A 98 -5.51 -7.47 3.43
N ASN A 99 -6.23 -6.38 3.18
CA ASN A 99 -5.86 -5.05 3.67
C ASN A 99 -7.13 -4.28 4.06
N PRO A 100 -7.05 -3.32 4.99
CA PRO A 100 -8.07 -2.30 5.10
C PRO A 100 -7.94 -1.30 3.93
N TYR A 101 -9.07 -0.79 3.49
CA TYR A 101 -9.15 0.19 2.41
C TYR A 101 -9.89 1.44 2.85
N TYR A 102 -9.43 2.57 2.36
CA TYR A 102 -10.16 3.83 2.38
C TYR A 102 -10.86 4.00 1.04
N ILE A 103 -12.17 4.23 1.08
CA ILE A 103 -13.01 4.44 -0.10
C ILE A 103 -13.73 5.77 0.09
N SER A 104 -13.65 6.63 -0.91
CA SER A 104 -14.32 7.94 -0.91
C SER A 104 -15.26 8.05 -2.09
N LEU A 105 -16.50 8.43 -1.81
CA LEU A 105 -17.62 8.46 -2.77
C LEU A 105 -18.33 9.79 -2.72
N ILE A 106 -18.92 10.20 -3.86
CA ILE A 106 -19.99 11.17 -3.92
C ILE A 106 -21.29 10.40 -4.25
N VAL A 107 -22.31 10.61 -3.46
CA VAL A 107 -23.62 9.98 -3.64
C VAL A 107 -24.73 11.03 -3.52
N PRO A 108 -25.93 10.80 -4.09
CA PRO A 108 -27.09 11.66 -3.83
C PRO A 108 -27.41 11.70 -2.35
N ASP A 109 -27.65 12.88 -1.78
CA ASP A 109 -28.05 13.04 -0.37
C ASP A 109 -29.55 12.84 -0.20
N LYS A 110 -29.99 11.59 -0.28
CA LYS A 110 -31.39 11.18 -0.14
C LYS A 110 -31.55 9.86 0.61
N THR A 111 -32.74 9.64 1.12
CA THR A 111 -33.09 8.41 1.83
C THR A 111 -32.88 7.18 0.97
N GLY A 112 -32.22 6.15 1.52
CA GLY A 112 -31.99 4.86 0.88
C GLY A 112 -30.61 4.69 0.26
N GLU A 113 -29.84 5.74 -0.01
CA GLU A 113 -28.51 5.60 -0.63
C GLU A 113 -27.53 4.87 0.28
N MET A 114 -27.56 5.14 1.59
CA MET A 114 -26.75 4.40 2.56
C MET A 114 -27.13 2.92 2.63
N LEU A 115 -28.41 2.58 2.44
CA LEU A 115 -28.86 1.18 2.43
C LEU A 115 -28.24 0.43 1.25
N LYS A 116 -28.30 0.99 0.03
CA LYS A 116 -27.68 0.39 -1.16
C LYS A 116 -26.19 0.16 -0.96
N LEU A 117 -25.51 1.17 -0.39
CA LEU A 117 -24.07 1.06 -0.11
C LEU A 117 -23.79 -0.09 0.88
N THR A 118 -24.56 -0.18 1.97
CA THR A 118 -24.38 -1.27 2.94
C THR A 118 -24.71 -2.64 2.36
N GLU A 119 -25.71 -2.76 1.50
CA GLU A 119 -26.03 -3.99 0.78
C GLU A 119 -24.86 -4.43 -0.13
N LEU A 120 -24.25 -3.51 -0.86
CA LEU A 120 -23.11 -3.79 -1.72
C LEU A 120 -21.94 -4.41 -0.92
N PHE A 121 -21.59 -3.81 0.22
CA PHE A 121 -20.54 -4.35 1.10
C PHE A 121 -20.93 -5.68 1.74
N THR A 122 -22.18 -5.83 2.16
CA THR A 122 -22.70 -7.08 2.73
C THR A 122 -22.62 -8.24 1.74
N ASN A 123 -22.95 -7.99 0.47
CA ASN A 123 -22.93 -8.99 -0.59
C ASN A 123 -21.52 -9.56 -0.86
N VAL A 124 -20.49 -8.84 -0.51
CA VAL A 124 -19.09 -9.29 -0.62
C VAL A 124 -18.47 -9.64 0.74
N GLU A 125 -19.28 -9.72 1.81
CA GLU A 125 -18.82 -10.03 3.17
C GLU A 125 -17.76 -9.05 3.70
N ALA A 126 -17.81 -7.79 3.26
CA ALA A 126 -16.96 -6.71 3.75
C ALA A 126 -17.67 -5.91 4.83
N SER A 127 -16.91 -5.34 5.78
CA SER A 127 -17.46 -4.55 6.87
C SER A 127 -16.73 -3.22 7.06
N PHE A 128 -17.46 -2.25 7.62
CA PHE A 128 -16.93 -0.92 7.90
C PHE A 128 -16.24 -0.87 9.27
N LYS A 129 -15.05 -0.25 9.31
CA LYS A 129 -14.38 0.16 10.54
C LYS A 129 -14.77 1.58 10.93
N LEU A 130 -14.93 2.45 9.92
CA LEU A 130 -15.36 3.83 10.08
C LEU A 130 -16.14 4.24 8.82
N ILE A 131 -17.19 4.99 9.03
CA ILE A 131 -17.91 5.66 7.96
C ILE A 131 -18.23 7.10 8.40
N THR A 132 -18.00 8.04 7.51
CA THR A 132 -18.35 9.45 7.71
C THR A 132 -19.10 9.97 6.50
N GLN A 133 -20.11 10.80 6.74
CA GLN A 133 -20.84 11.50 5.71
C GLN A 133 -20.72 13.01 5.96
N THR A 134 -20.42 13.75 4.92
CA THR A 134 -20.35 15.21 4.93
C THR A 134 -21.09 15.74 3.70
N GLU A 135 -21.65 16.94 3.81
CA GLU A 135 -22.20 17.63 2.66
C GLU A 135 -21.09 17.92 1.63
N ALA A 136 -21.37 17.66 0.36
CA ALA A 136 -20.42 17.91 -0.73
C ALA A 136 -20.84 19.11 -1.58
N ASN A 137 -21.97 18.96 -2.29
CA ASN A 137 -22.61 19.97 -3.11
C ASN A 137 -24.11 19.88 -2.90
N GLU A 138 -24.86 20.85 -3.45
CA GLU A 138 -26.32 20.86 -3.35
C GLU A 138 -26.94 19.53 -3.83
N GLY A 139 -27.56 18.78 -2.92
CA GLY A 139 -28.19 17.49 -3.18
C GLY A 139 -27.25 16.29 -3.23
N PHE A 140 -25.96 16.45 -2.89
CA PHE A 140 -24.98 15.36 -2.82
C PHE A 140 -24.23 15.34 -1.50
N ALA A 141 -23.87 14.15 -1.07
CA ALA A 141 -23.05 13.92 0.11
C ALA A 141 -21.73 13.20 -0.28
N LYS A 142 -20.66 13.56 0.42
CA LYS A 142 -19.40 12.82 0.38
C LYS A 142 -19.40 11.79 1.48
N ILE A 143 -19.24 10.53 1.11
CA ILE A 143 -19.07 9.42 2.04
C ILE A 143 -17.61 8.98 2.01
N SER A 144 -17.01 8.87 3.19
CA SER A 144 -15.67 8.33 3.37
C SER A 144 -15.74 7.11 4.27
N ILE A 145 -15.23 6.00 3.80
CA ILE A 145 -15.27 4.69 4.44
C ILE A 145 -13.85 4.21 4.70
N VAL A 146 -13.61 3.67 5.90
CA VAL A 146 -12.46 2.82 6.17
C VAL A 146 -13.01 1.43 6.49
N THR A 147 -12.55 0.43 5.78
CA THR A 147 -13.01 -0.96 5.98
C THR A 147 -12.18 -1.67 7.05
N HIS A 148 -12.72 -2.75 7.60
CA HIS A 148 -11.87 -3.80 8.17
C HIS A 148 -11.05 -4.46 7.06
N ALA A 149 -10.07 -5.31 7.44
CA ALA A 149 -9.27 -6.03 6.46
C ALA A 149 -10.17 -6.90 5.57
N MET A 150 -10.10 -6.70 4.27
CA MET A 150 -10.81 -7.45 3.25
C MET A 150 -9.86 -7.79 2.09
N THR A 151 -10.24 -8.73 1.24
CA THR A 151 -9.40 -9.14 0.11
C THR A 151 -9.44 -8.10 -1.02
N GLU A 152 -8.41 -8.10 -1.85
CA GLU A 152 -8.39 -7.28 -3.06
C GLU A 152 -9.52 -7.66 -4.02
N ALA A 153 -9.85 -8.95 -4.09
CA ALA A 153 -10.98 -9.43 -4.89
C ALA A 153 -12.33 -8.87 -4.40
N GLN A 154 -12.51 -8.69 -3.07
CA GLN A 154 -13.69 -8.03 -2.52
C GLN A 154 -13.74 -6.54 -2.91
N LEU A 155 -12.60 -5.84 -2.85
CA LEU A 155 -12.51 -4.44 -3.28
C LEU A 155 -12.91 -4.29 -4.75
N LEU A 156 -12.38 -5.11 -5.64
CA LEU A 156 -12.71 -5.06 -7.07
C LEU A 156 -14.21 -5.24 -7.33
N LYS A 157 -14.86 -6.17 -6.62
CA LYS A 157 -16.32 -6.35 -6.72
C LYS A 157 -17.11 -5.13 -6.21
N ILE A 158 -16.63 -4.48 -5.15
CA ILE A 158 -17.25 -3.23 -4.66
C ILE A 158 -17.11 -2.13 -5.71
N GLU A 159 -15.93 -1.95 -6.28
CA GLU A 159 -15.70 -0.95 -7.33
C GLU A 159 -16.55 -1.21 -8.58
N GLU A 160 -16.72 -2.47 -8.98
CA GLU A 160 -17.59 -2.85 -10.09
C GLU A 160 -19.06 -2.55 -9.79
N GLY A 161 -19.52 -2.86 -8.57
CA GLY A 161 -20.88 -2.54 -8.14
C GLY A 161 -21.14 -1.04 -8.10
N LEU A 162 -20.19 -0.25 -7.58
CA LEU A 162 -20.30 1.22 -7.55
C LEU A 162 -20.38 1.83 -8.96
N LYS A 163 -19.66 1.28 -9.93
CA LYS A 163 -19.72 1.75 -11.33
C LYS A 163 -21.07 1.50 -12.02
N GLN A 164 -21.87 0.56 -11.50
CA GLN A 164 -23.22 0.29 -12.02
C GLN A 164 -24.28 1.25 -11.46
N GLU A 165 -24.00 1.92 -10.35
CA GLU A 165 -24.89 2.91 -9.75
C GLU A 165 -24.80 4.25 -10.49
N LYS A 166 -25.96 4.73 -10.97
CA LYS A 166 -26.04 5.83 -11.94
C LYS A 166 -25.56 7.19 -11.44
N ASP A 167 -25.69 7.44 -10.14
CA ASP A 167 -25.46 8.75 -9.52
C ASP A 167 -24.38 8.68 -8.42
N VAL A 168 -23.56 7.62 -8.44
CA VAL A 168 -22.47 7.40 -7.50
C VAL A 168 -21.13 7.62 -8.21
N GLU A 169 -20.29 8.47 -7.65
CA GLU A 169 -18.95 8.73 -8.14
C GLU A 169 -17.91 8.20 -7.16
N LEU A 170 -17.08 7.26 -7.58
CA LEU A 170 -15.93 6.80 -6.83
C LEU A 170 -14.78 7.79 -7.00
N LEU A 171 -14.46 8.54 -5.94
CA LEU A 171 -13.36 9.51 -5.94
C LEU A 171 -12.00 8.85 -5.70
N ALA A 172 -11.95 7.87 -4.81
CA ALA A 172 -10.71 7.19 -4.43
C ALA A 172 -10.98 5.85 -3.76
N ALA A 173 -10.09 4.89 -4.01
CA ALA A 173 -9.98 3.66 -3.26
C ALA A 173 -8.48 3.41 -2.99
N TYR A 174 -8.05 3.54 -1.74
CA TYR A 174 -6.65 3.44 -1.36
C TYR A 174 -6.46 2.38 -0.27
N LYS A 175 -5.40 1.61 -0.39
CA LYS A 175 -4.92 0.75 0.70
C LYS A 175 -4.58 1.62 1.92
N VAL A 176 -4.92 1.15 3.11
CA VAL A 176 -4.50 1.76 4.38
C VAL A 176 -3.39 0.89 4.97
N LEU A 177 -2.25 1.50 5.29
CA LEU A 177 -1.17 0.81 5.98
C LEU A 177 -1.57 0.59 7.44
N GLU A 178 -1.69 -0.65 7.87
CA GLU A 178 -1.83 -0.94 9.30
C GLU A 178 -0.46 -0.91 9.98
N LYS A 179 -0.46 -0.64 11.28
CA LYS A 179 0.74 -0.85 12.08
C LYS A 179 1.04 -2.34 12.10
N GLY A 180 2.25 -2.71 11.71
CA GLY A 180 2.76 -4.06 11.88
C GLY A 180 2.81 -4.49 13.35
#